data_4a40c2da06a3781878142c1d83c9d227
#
_entry.id   4a40c2da06a3781878142c1d83c9d227
#
_cell.length_a   1.000
_cell.length_b   1.000
_cell.length_c   1.000
_cell.angle_alpha   90.00
_cell.angle_beta   90.00
_cell.angle_gamma   90.00
#
_symmetry.space_group_name_H-M   'P 1'
#
loop_
_entity.id
_entity.type
_entity.pdbx_description
1 polymer ?
#
loop_
_entity_poly.entity_id
_entity_poly.type
_entity_poly.pdbx_seq_one_letter_code
_entity_poly.pdbx_strand_id
1 'polypeptide(L)'
;MNIEKTDYINSLLDIYAELLTPYQQEIMDLYYQEDLSLKEIADEKEISRNAVFTLINRVEKILINYENKLHLLEKRKRIQDELDNEINLDKLKEKIELILDE
;
A
#
# COMPACT_ATOMS: atom_id res chain seq x y z
N MET A 1 3.96 16.47 4.35
CA MET A 1 3.22 15.24 3.99
C MET A 1 2.63 14.63 5.25
N ASN A 2 1.42 14.11 5.17
CA ASN A 2 0.76 13.45 6.30
C ASN A 2 1.40 12.08 6.54
N ILE A 3 1.98 11.87 7.73
CA ILE A 3 2.68 10.62 8.08
C ILE A 3 1.72 9.42 8.07
N GLU A 4 0.51 9.59 8.57
CA GLU A 4 -0.50 8.52 8.60
C GLU A 4 -0.88 8.07 7.19
N LYS A 5 -1.08 9.04 6.28
CA LYS A 5 -1.38 8.74 4.89
C LYS A 5 -0.19 8.04 4.22
N THR A 6 1.03 8.52 4.47
CA THR A 6 2.25 7.92 3.90
C THR A 6 2.41 6.48 4.35
N ASP A 7 2.21 6.21 5.64
CA ASP A 7 2.29 4.85 6.18
C ASP A 7 1.22 3.94 5.58
N TYR A 8 0.00 4.45 5.42
CA TYR A 8 -1.10 3.70 4.83
C TYR A 8 -0.80 3.33 3.38
N ILE A 9 -0.38 4.30 2.57
CA ILE A 9 -0.05 4.05 1.16
C ILE A 9 1.13 3.09 1.03
N ASN A 10 2.16 3.24 1.87
CA ASN A 10 3.28 2.29 1.88
C ASN A 10 2.83 0.87 2.21
N SER A 11 1.91 0.71 3.16
CA SER A 11 1.33 -0.59 3.49
C SER A 11 0.56 -1.19 2.32
N LEU A 12 -0.17 -0.36 1.57
CA LEU A 12 -0.88 -0.81 0.37
C LEU A 12 0.09 -1.20 -0.74
N LEU A 13 1.17 -0.44 -0.92
CA LEU A 13 2.22 -0.77 -1.90
C LEU A 13 2.89 -2.10 -1.59
N ASP A 14 3.15 -2.40 -0.31
CA ASP A 14 3.73 -3.68 0.09
C ASP A 14 2.89 -4.87 -0.39
N ILE A 15 1.57 -4.72 -0.43
CA ILE A 15 0.65 -5.80 -0.79
C ILE A 15 0.31 -5.78 -2.29
N TYR A 16 0.05 -4.59 -2.85
CA TYR A 16 -0.58 -4.45 -4.16
C TYR A 16 0.34 -3.91 -5.25
N ALA A 17 1.61 -3.57 -4.97
CA ALA A 17 2.48 -2.95 -5.97
C ALA A 17 2.61 -3.79 -7.24
N GLU A 18 2.64 -5.11 -7.13
CA GLU A 18 2.77 -6.00 -8.28
C GLU A 18 1.58 -5.93 -9.25
N LEU A 19 0.44 -5.40 -8.80
CA LEU A 19 -0.73 -5.19 -9.64
C LEU A 19 -0.67 -3.88 -10.43
N LEU A 20 0.32 -3.04 -10.15
CA LEU A 20 0.54 -1.79 -10.87
C LEU A 20 1.43 -2.03 -12.08
N THR A 21 1.34 -1.12 -13.06
CA THR A 21 2.29 -1.15 -14.18
C THR A 21 3.71 -0.85 -13.69
N PRO A 22 4.77 -1.31 -14.39
CA PRO A 22 6.14 -0.98 -13.98
C PRO A 22 6.39 0.53 -13.85
N TYR A 23 5.83 1.33 -14.74
CA TYR A 23 5.98 2.79 -14.67
C TYR A 23 5.30 3.38 -13.43
N GLN A 24 4.09 2.89 -13.10
CA GLN A 24 3.40 3.31 -11.88
C GLN A 24 4.19 2.94 -10.62
N GLN A 25 4.72 1.72 -10.57
CA GLN A 25 5.56 1.28 -9.45
C GLN A 25 6.79 2.19 -9.29
N GLU A 26 7.46 2.50 -10.39
CA GLU A 26 8.65 3.34 -10.38
C GLU A 26 8.35 4.74 -9.83
N ILE A 27 7.28 5.37 -10.29
CA ILE A 27 6.87 6.70 -9.82
C ILE A 27 6.53 6.67 -8.32
N MET A 28 5.80 5.64 -7.88
CA MET A 28 5.44 5.51 -6.46
C MET A 28 6.66 5.27 -5.59
N ASP A 29 7.65 4.49 -6.06
CA ASP A 29 8.90 4.28 -5.35
C ASP A 29 9.69 5.57 -5.20
N LEU A 30 9.80 6.36 -6.25
CA LEU A 30 10.49 7.64 -6.21
C LEU A 30 9.86 8.59 -5.19
N TYR A 31 8.55 8.63 -5.12
CA TYR A 31 7.83 9.53 -4.23
C TYR A 31 7.78 9.02 -2.78
N TYR A 32 7.43 7.75 -2.58
CA TYR A 32 7.18 7.21 -1.24
C TYR A 32 8.38 6.54 -0.60
N GLN A 33 9.31 5.96 -1.38
CA GLN A 33 10.50 5.29 -0.84
C GLN A 33 11.73 6.17 -0.88
N GLU A 34 11.95 6.89 -1.98
CA GLU A 34 13.14 7.74 -2.15
C GLU A 34 12.89 9.19 -1.73
N ASP A 35 11.66 9.52 -1.37
CA ASP A 35 11.27 10.83 -0.83
C ASP A 35 11.58 12.00 -1.79
N LEU A 36 11.50 11.76 -3.10
CA LEU A 36 11.67 12.81 -4.09
C LEU A 36 10.46 13.73 -4.13
N SER A 37 10.69 15.02 -4.40
CA SER A 37 9.63 15.99 -4.63
C SER A 37 8.95 15.74 -5.99
N LEU A 38 7.75 16.29 -6.16
CA LEU A 38 7.07 16.24 -7.45
C LEU A 38 7.92 16.83 -8.57
N LYS A 39 8.62 17.93 -8.29
CA LYS A 39 9.50 18.56 -9.26
C LYS A 39 10.68 17.68 -9.63
N GLU A 40 11.30 17.05 -8.65
CA GLU A 40 12.44 16.16 -8.90
C GLU A 40 12.02 14.97 -9.77
N ILE A 41 10.85 14.38 -9.49
CA ILE A 41 10.32 13.28 -10.30
C ILE A 41 10.00 13.77 -11.72
N ALA A 42 9.37 14.93 -11.84
CA ALA A 42 9.04 15.53 -13.13
C ALA A 42 10.29 15.74 -13.99
N ASP A 43 11.35 16.26 -13.39
CA ASP A 43 12.62 16.50 -14.08
C ASP A 43 13.25 15.17 -14.53
N GLU A 44 13.26 14.17 -13.65
CA GLU A 44 13.83 12.85 -13.96
C GLU A 44 13.07 12.13 -15.08
N LYS A 45 11.76 12.25 -15.08
CA LYS A 45 10.89 11.56 -16.05
C LYS A 45 10.59 12.39 -17.29
N GLU A 46 11.07 13.63 -17.34
CA GLU A 46 10.84 14.56 -18.46
C GLU A 46 9.34 14.78 -18.74
N ILE A 47 8.57 14.91 -17.67
CA ILE A 47 7.13 15.22 -17.71
C ILE A 47 6.83 16.42 -16.81
N SER A 48 5.62 16.96 -16.90
CA SER A 48 5.25 18.11 -16.06
C SER A 48 5.04 17.69 -14.61
N ARG A 49 5.22 18.66 -13.69
CA ARG A 49 4.90 18.46 -12.27
C ARG A 49 3.44 18.07 -12.07
N ASN A 50 2.53 18.69 -12.84
CA ASN A 50 1.10 18.34 -12.78
C ASN A 50 0.84 16.92 -13.24
N ALA A 51 1.57 16.44 -14.25
CA ALA A 51 1.44 15.05 -14.71
C ALA A 51 1.86 14.07 -13.61
N VAL A 52 2.95 14.36 -12.89
CA VAL A 52 3.39 13.54 -11.75
C VAL A 52 2.32 13.53 -10.67
N PHE A 53 1.82 14.70 -10.28
CA PHE A 53 0.77 14.84 -9.26
C PHE A 53 -0.47 14.02 -9.61
N THR A 54 -0.95 14.16 -10.86
CA THR A 54 -2.12 13.44 -11.34
C THR A 54 -1.90 11.93 -11.32
N LEU A 55 -0.72 11.49 -11.74
CA LEU A 55 -0.37 10.07 -11.78
C LEU A 55 -0.34 9.48 -10.37
N ILE A 56 0.31 10.15 -9.42
CA ILE A 56 0.37 9.67 -8.04
C ILE A 56 -1.03 9.57 -7.43
N ASN A 57 -1.86 10.60 -7.61
CA ASN A 57 -3.24 10.56 -7.11
C ASN A 57 -4.06 9.42 -7.71
N ARG A 58 -3.87 9.17 -9.00
CA ARG A 58 -4.56 8.06 -9.68
C ARG A 58 -4.14 6.71 -9.11
N VAL A 59 -2.84 6.51 -8.91
CA VAL A 59 -2.33 5.25 -8.36
C VAL A 59 -2.79 5.05 -6.92
N GLU A 60 -2.79 6.12 -6.11
CA GLU A 60 -3.32 6.03 -4.73
C GLU A 60 -4.77 5.54 -4.73
N LYS A 61 -5.60 6.06 -5.64
CA LYS A 61 -7.01 5.63 -5.76
C LYS A 61 -7.11 4.17 -6.21
N ILE A 62 -6.25 3.73 -7.10
CA ILE A 62 -6.20 2.34 -7.56
C ILE A 62 -5.89 1.42 -6.38
N LEU A 63 -4.88 1.77 -5.57
CA LEU A 63 -4.49 0.99 -4.39
C LEU A 63 -5.62 0.91 -3.36
N ILE A 64 -6.26 2.04 -3.07
CA ILE A 64 -7.39 2.09 -2.13
C ILE A 64 -8.55 1.25 -2.66
N ASN A 65 -8.82 1.29 -3.95
CA ASN A 65 -9.86 0.49 -4.56
C ASN A 65 -9.58 -1.02 -4.45
N TYR A 66 -8.32 -1.45 -4.64
CA TYR A 66 -7.94 -2.85 -4.41
C TYR A 66 -8.21 -3.25 -2.95
N GLU A 67 -7.80 -2.42 -2.01
CA GLU A 67 -8.02 -2.72 -0.59
C GLU A 67 -9.51 -2.79 -0.24
N ASN A 68 -10.31 -1.88 -0.78
CA ASN A 68 -11.76 -1.88 -0.55
C ASN A 68 -12.43 -3.15 -1.07
N LYS A 69 -11.87 -3.78 -2.09
CA LYS A 69 -12.39 -5.01 -2.67
C LYS A 69 -11.82 -6.27 -2.02
N LEU A 70 -10.52 -6.27 -1.71
CA LEU A 70 -9.79 -7.48 -1.31
C LEU A 70 -9.54 -7.59 0.18
N HIS A 71 -9.45 -6.45 0.89
CA HIS A 71 -9.24 -6.38 2.35
C HIS A 71 -8.00 -7.11 2.85
N LEU A 72 -6.95 -7.22 2.02
CA LEU A 72 -5.75 -7.96 2.42
C LEU A 72 -4.95 -7.27 3.52
N LEU A 73 -4.89 -5.93 3.51
CA LEU A 73 -4.23 -5.17 4.58
C LEU A 73 -4.99 -5.32 5.89
N GLU A 74 -6.32 -5.20 5.85
CA GLU A 74 -7.18 -5.39 7.03
C GLU A 74 -6.99 -6.78 7.61
N LYS A 75 -7.01 -7.81 6.78
CA LYS A 75 -6.83 -9.20 7.22
C LYS A 75 -5.44 -9.42 7.81
N ARG A 76 -4.40 -8.85 7.19
CA ARG A 76 -3.03 -8.94 7.71
C ARG A 76 -2.93 -8.33 9.11
N LYS A 77 -3.55 -7.18 9.32
CA LYS A 77 -3.56 -6.51 10.64
C LYS A 77 -4.30 -7.35 11.68
N ARG A 78 -5.44 -7.92 11.31
CA ARG A 78 -6.21 -8.77 12.23
C ARG A 78 -5.41 -10.02 12.61
N ILE A 79 -4.71 -10.63 11.67
CA ILE A 79 -3.85 -11.79 11.93
C ILE A 79 -2.71 -11.38 12.87
N GLN A 80 -2.06 -10.24 12.61
CA GLN A 80 -0.96 -9.76 13.44
C GLN A 80 -1.43 -9.49 14.88
N ASP A 81 -2.62 -8.89 15.05
CA ASP A 81 -3.19 -8.65 16.38
C ASP A 81 -3.43 -9.95 17.13
N GLU A 82 -3.92 -10.99 16.45
CA GLU A 82 -4.12 -12.30 17.06
C GLU A 82 -2.79 -12.95 17.44
N LEU A 83 -1.77 -12.82 16.60
CA LEU A 83 -0.43 -13.33 16.90
C LEU A 83 0.17 -12.66 18.14
N ASP A 84 -0.10 -11.37 18.32
CA ASP A 84 0.44 -10.60 19.46
C ASP A 84 -0.29 -10.91 20.77
N ASN A 85 -1.55 -11.35 20.70
CA ASN A 85 -2.41 -11.49 21.88
C ASN A 85 -2.74 -12.93 22.26
N GLU A 86 -2.54 -13.90 21.38
CA GLU A 86 -2.91 -15.29 21.62
C GLU A 86 -1.68 -16.16 21.84
N ILE A 87 -1.65 -16.87 22.99
CA ILE A 87 -0.54 -17.78 23.33
C ILE A 87 -0.88 -19.25 23.06
N ASN A 88 -2.14 -19.58 22.73
CA ASN A 88 -2.58 -20.93 22.41
C ASN A 88 -2.53 -21.14 20.89
N LEU A 89 -1.68 -22.04 20.42
CA LEU A 89 -1.47 -22.27 18.99
C LEU A 89 -2.72 -22.76 18.26
N ASP A 90 -3.51 -23.64 18.90
CA ASP A 90 -4.71 -24.18 18.28
C ASP A 90 -5.78 -23.10 18.07
N LYS A 91 -6.01 -22.27 19.08
CA LYS A 91 -6.93 -21.14 18.98
C LYS A 91 -6.45 -20.11 17.97
N LEU A 92 -5.14 -19.84 17.95
CA LEU A 92 -4.55 -18.92 16.99
C LEU A 92 -4.80 -19.38 15.57
N LYS A 93 -4.55 -20.65 15.29
CA LYS A 93 -4.78 -21.25 13.98
C LYS A 93 -6.24 -21.11 13.56
N GLU A 94 -7.18 -21.42 14.45
CA GLU A 94 -8.62 -21.29 14.16
C GLU A 94 -9.00 -19.84 13.80
N LYS A 95 -8.50 -18.87 14.58
CA LYS A 95 -8.79 -17.44 14.33
C LYS A 95 -8.23 -16.96 13.00
N ILE A 96 -7.02 -17.39 12.64
CA ILE A 96 -6.42 -17.05 11.35
C ILE A 96 -7.23 -17.64 10.20
N GLU A 97 -7.61 -18.91 10.31
CA GLU A 97 -8.43 -19.59 9.28
C GLU A 97 -9.76 -18.88 9.07
N LEU A 98 -10.42 -18.44 10.14
CA LEU A 98 -11.68 -17.69 10.05
C LEU A 98 -11.49 -16.36 9.32
N ILE A 99 -10.40 -15.65 9.57
CA ILE A 99 -10.09 -14.38 8.90
C ILE A 99 -9.85 -14.62 7.41
N LEU A 100 -9.11 -15.66 7.06
CA LEU A 100 -8.80 -15.97 5.67
C LEU A 100 -10.00 -16.42 4.87
N ASP A 101 -11.00 -17.02 5.55
CA ASP A 101 -12.23 -17.51 4.90
C ASP A 101 -13.27 -16.40 4.66
N GLU A 102 -13.05 -15.22 5.15
CA GLU A 102 -13.93 -14.05 4.92
C GLU A 102 -14.01 -13.60 3.47
#